data_513d1278b44bb240581598769e8a02f4
#
_entry.id   513d1278b44bb240581598769e8a02f4
#
_cell.length_a   1.000
_cell.length_b   1.000
_cell.length_c   1.000
_cell.angle_alpha   90.00
_cell.angle_beta   90.00
_cell.angle_gamma   90.00
#
_symmetry.space_group_name_H-M   'P 1'
#
loop_
_entity.id
_entity.type
_entity.pdbx_description
1 polymer ?
#
loop_
_entity_poly.entity_id
_entity_poly.type
_entity_poly.pdbx_seq_one_letter_code
_entity_poly.pdbx_strand_id
1 'polypeptide(L)'
;MAPNPSAPILFDRALLRARQARAKKLGAATFLLDRVADEMDERLHAVLRTFTNGADVATPGDGLRAAIADRVGTLAHVAVPDAEGDGLGLAPESLDLAVSALELHFVNDLPGVMAQLRRALKPDGLLMVAMLGGDTLTELRRSFAAAEAELDGGLSPRVAPFADLRDLGALLQRAGFALPVTDVERIIVRYDSAFALMQDLRRMGATNVLMERRRTPLRRATLLRMAQFYVEHFSDPDGRIRATFEVIWLSGWAPHESQQQPLKPGSAKASLADAVRGLKK
;
A
#
# COMPACT_ATOMS: atom_id res chain seq x y z
N MET A 1 -19.35 -9.12 17.32
CA MET A 1 -18.97 -10.19 16.41
C MET A 1 -17.75 -10.86 17.04
N ALA A 2 -17.82 -12.14 17.37
CA ALA A 2 -16.70 -12.85 17.98
C ALA A 2 -15.52 -12.84 17.02
N PRO A 3 -14.27 -12.74 17.49
CA PRO A 3 -13.10 -12.82 16.63
C PRO A 3 -13.12 -14.16 15.89
N ASN A 4 -12.96 -14.11 14.58
CA ASN A 4 -12.82 -15.30 13.76
C ASN A 4 -11.59 -16.07 14.27
N PRO A 5 -11.68 -17.36 14.64
CA PRO A 5 -10.53 -18.08 15.13
C PRO A 5 -9.50 -18.17 14.03
N SER A 6 -8.40 -17.46 14.20
CA SER A 6 -7.11 -17.57 13.52
C SER A 6 -7.12 -17.45 11.99
N ALA A 7 -7.25 -16.24 11.48
CA ALA A 7 -6.56 -15.95 10.21
C ALA A 7 -5.05 -16.21 10.42
N PRO A 8 -4.36 -16.92 9.51
CA PRO A 8 -2.92 -17.19 9.70
C PRO A 8 -2.17 -15.86 9.76
N ILE A 9 -1.35 -15.67 10.81
CA ILE A 9 -0.44 -14.53 10.93
C ILE A 9 0.57 -14.62 9.79
N LEU A 10 0.47 -13.71 8.85
CA LEU A 10 1.34 -13.70 7.67
C LEU A 10 2.65 -12.95 7.92
N PHE A 11 2.59 -11.84 8.64
CA PHE A 11 3.71 -10.94 8.84
C PHE A 11 4.18 -10.90 10.30
N ASP A 12 5.49 -10.97 10.49
CA ASP A 12 6.19 -10.76 11.76
C ASP A 12 6.35 -9.25 12.00
N ARG A 13 5.36 -8.64 12.63
CA ARG A 13 5.29 -7.19 12.89
C ARG A 13 6.43 -6.70 13.78
N ALA A 14 6.84 -7.50 14.77
CA ALA A 14 7.98 -7.15 15.63
C ALA A 14 9.29 -7.09 14.83
N LEU A 15 9.49 -8.03 13.92
CA LEU A 15 10.63 -8.01 13.01
C LEU A 15 10.58 -6.83 12.04
N LEU A 16 9.39 -6.48 11.52
CA LEU A 16 9.22 -5.30 10.66
C LEU A 16 9.72 -4.03 11.37
N ARG A 17 9.27 -3.77 12.59
CA ARG A 17 9.73 -2.61 13.38
C ARG A 17 11.23 -2.62 13.62
N ALA A 18 11.80 -3.78 13.97
CA ALA A 18 13.25 -3.91 14.16
C ALA A 18 14.03 -3.59 12.87
N ARG A 19 13.47 -3.96 11.69
CA ARG A 19 14.07 -3.64 10.39
C ARG A 19 13.94 -2.17 10.02
N GLN A 20 12.79 -1.56 10.28
CA GLN A 20 12.57 -0.13 10.10
C GLN A 20 13.49 0.70 11.01
N ALA A 21 13.63 0.31 12.29
CA ALA A 21 14.56 0.96 13.20
C ALA A 21 16.02 0.84 12.73
N ARG A 22 16.41 -0.31 12.17
CA ARG A 22 17.73 -0.48 11.55
C ARG A 22 17.89 0.37 10.30
N ALA A 23 16.86 0.45 9.43
CA ALA A 23 16.88 1.27 8.22
C ALA A 23 17.16 2.74 8.55
N LYS A 24 16.52 3.29 9.58
CA LYS A 24 16.79 4.66 10.08
C LYS A 24 18.28 4.85 10.43
N LYS A 25 18.91 3.87 11.10
CA LYS A 25 20.34 3.93 11.45
C LYS A 25 21.29 3.81 10.26
N LEU A 26 20.86 3.17 9.18
CA LEU A 26 21.64 3.00 7.94
C LEU A 26 21.51 4.18 6.96
N GLY A 27 20.70 5.18 7.30
CA GLY A 27 20.26 6.21 6.36
C GLY A 27 19.13 5.66 5.49
N ALA A 28 17.89 5.96 5.86
CA ALA A 28 16.71 5.45 5.17
C ALA A 28 16.72 5.81 3.67
N ALA A 29 16.27 4.88 2.83
CA ALA A 29 15.96 5.14 1.43
C ALA A 29 14.47 5.52 1.35
N THR A 30 14.19 6.81 1.19
CA THR A 30 12.82 7.36 1.29
C THR A 30 12.19 7.67 -0.06
N PHE A 31 12.93 7.59 -1.17
CA PHE A 31 12.51 8.07 -2.48
C PHE A 31 11.13 7.58 -2.93
N LEU A 32 10.77 6.32 -2.61
CA LEU A 32 9.46 5.78 -2.94
C LEU A 32 8.36 6.38 -2.04
N LEU A 33 8.66 6.53 -0.74
CA LEU A 33 7.75 7.15 0.21
C LEU A 33 7.57 8.64 -0.08
N ASP A 34 8.67 9.34 -0.42
CA ASP A 34 8.64 10.76 -0.78
C ASP A 34 7.75 10.99 -2.02
N ARG A 35 7.92 10.17 -3.08
CA ARG A 35 7.05 10.20 -4.24
C ARG A 35 5.57 9.95 -3.90
N VAL A 36 5.31 8.96 -3.04
CA VAL A 36 3.93 8.65 -2.60
C VAL A 36 3.37 9.79 -1.74
N ALA A 37 4.20 10.44 -0.93
CA ALA A 37 3.77 11.59 -0.13
C ALA A 37 3.41 12.81 -1.01
N ASP A 38 4.22 13.10 -2.03
CA ASP A 38 3.95 14.17 -3.00
C ASP A 38 2.65 13.89 -3.76
N GLU A 39 2.46 12.67 -4.27
CA GLU A 39 1.22 12.28 -4.96
C GLU A 39 0.00 12.34 -4.02
N MET A 40 0.16 11.98 -2.73
CA MET A 40 -0.90 12.10 -1.72
C MET A 40 -1.31 13.56 -1.54
N ASP A 41 -0.36 14.49 -1.49
CA ASP A 41 -0.65 15.93 -1.42
C ASP A 41 -1.40 16.41 -2.65
N GLU A 42 -0.97 16.02 -3.86
CA GLU A 42 -1.65 16.37 -5.11
C GLU A 42 -3.09 15.86 -5.15
N ARG A 43 -3.31 14.60 -4.73
CA ARG A 43 -4.66 14.00 -4.66
C ARG A 43 -5.53 14.70 -3.63
N LEU A 44 -5.00 15.05 -2.46
CA LEU A 44 -5.71 15.84 -1.45
C LEU A 44 -6.00 17.25 -1.93
N HIS A 45 -5.10 17.85 -2.72
CA HIS A 45 -5.33 19.16 -3.34
C HIS A 45 -6.51 19.16 -4.31
N ALA A 46 -6.70 18.05 -5.04
CA ALA A 46 -7.86 17.92 -5.95
C ALA A 46 -9.19 17.78 -5.20
N VAL A 47 -9.16 17.43 -3.92
CA VAL A 47 -10.33 17.38 -3.06
C VAL A 47 -10.62 18.78 -2.53
N LEU A 48 -11.71 19.42 -3.01
CA LEU A 48 -12.11 20.78 -2.62
C LEU A 48 -12.73 20.81 -1.20
N ARG A 49 -11.96 20.36 -0.20
CA ARG A 49 -12.35 20.30 1.20
C ARG A 49 -11.19 20.66 2.12
N THR A 50 -11.53 21.22 3.28
CA THR A 50 -10.60 21.43 4.39
C THR A 50 -10.84 20.36 5.44
N PHE A 51 -9.73 19.79 5.95
CA PHE A 51 -9.76 18.80 7.00
C PHE A 51 -9.24 19.42 8.30
N THR A 52 -9.96 19.24 9.40
CA THR A 52 -9.57 19.79 10.70
C THR A 52 -8.76 18.79 11.51
N ASN A 53 -9.25 17.55 11.60
CA ASN A 53 -8.64 16.48 12.39
C ASN A 53 -8.33 15.28 11.50
N GLY A 54 -7.07 14.96 11.34
CA GLY A 54 -6.60 13.81 10.57
C GLY A 54 -5.79 12.81 11.39
N ALA A 55 -5.69 11.60 10.88
CA ALA A 55 -4.78 10.58 11.36
C ALA A 55 -3.91 10.04 10.22
N ASP A 56 -2.60 10.03 10.44
CA ASP A 56 -1.62 9.30 9.63
C ASP A 56 -1.40 7.92 10.28
N VAL A 57 -1.89 6.89 9.62
CA VAL A 57 -1.91 5.53 10.16
C VAL A 57 -0.68 4.77 9.71
N ALA A 58 0.24 4.60 10.64
CA ALA A 58 1.45 3.80 10.56
C ALA A 58 2.46 4.18 9.46
N THR A 59 2.29 5.27 8.74
CA THR A 59 3.29 5.67 7.72
C THR A 59 4.68 5.78 8.32
N PRO A 60 5.72 5.18 7.73
CA PRO A 60 7.08 5.26 8.23
C PRO A 60 7.64 6.70 8.17
N GLY A 61 8.26 7.15 9.26
CA GLY A 61 8.88 8.48 9.31
C GLY A 61 7.88 9.63 9.38
N ASP A 62 8.30 10.81 8.95
CA ASP A 62 7.53 12.07 9.04
C ASP A 62 7.22 12.70 7.67
N GLY A 63 7.75 12.12 6.58
CA GLY A 63 7.67 12.71 5.23
C GLY A 63 6.24 12.96 4.77
N LEU A 64 5.34 11.99 4.93
CA LEU A 64 3.94 12.17 4.57
C LEU A 64 3.28 13.29 5.36
N ARG A 65 3.48 13.33 6.69
CA ARG A 65 2.88 14.37 7.53
C ARG A 65 3.41 15.76 7.19
N ALA A 66 4.68 15.85 6.83
CA ALA A 66 5.26 17.12 6.36
C ALA A 66 4.69 17.55 5.01
N ALA A 67 4.53 16.61 4.06
CA ALA A 67 4.02 16.90 2.73
C ALA A 67 2.57 17.44 2.74
N ILE A 68 1.71 16.88 3.61
CA ILE A 68 0.28 17.25 3.66
C ILE A 68 -0.08 18.17 4.83
N ALA A 69 0.92 18.81 5.47
CA ALA A 69 0.70 19.66 6.65
C ALA A 69 -0.28 20.81 6.39
N ASP A 70 -0.28 21.37 5.19
CA ASP A 70 -1.16 22.47 4.81
C ASP A 70 -2.58 22.01 4.43
N ARG A 71 -2.85 20.70 4.37
CA ARG A 71 -4.15 20.12 3.99
C ARG A 71 -5.04 19.82 5.18
N VAL A 72 -4.47 19.72 6.38
CA VAL A 72 -5.20 19.31 7.59
C VAL A 72 -4.75 20.12 8.79
N GLY A 73 -5.69 20.56 9.62
CA GLY A 73 -5.38 21.38 10.80
C GLY A 73 -4.55 20.67 11.84
N THR A 74 -4.90 19.42 12.14
CA THR A 74 -4.15 18.54 13.06
C THR A 74 -4.03 17.16 12.47
N LEU A 75 -2.81 16.62 12.39
CA LEU A 75 -2.55 15.28 11.86
C LEU A 75 -1.78 14.44 12.89
N ALA A 76 -2.49 13.55 13.58
CA ALA A 76 -1.90 12.66 14.57
C ALA A 76 -1.30 11.42 13.90
N HIS A 77 -0.13 10.97 14.38
CA HIS A 77 0.39 9.66 13.99
C HIS A 77 -0.24 8.55 14.84
N VAL A 78 -0.77 7.52 14.19
CA VAL A 78 -1.44 6.38 14.81
C VAL A 78 -0.74 5.09 14.41
N ALA A 79 -0.16 4.39 15.37
CA ALA A 79 0.45 3.09 15.11
C ALA A 79 -0.63 1.99 14.97
N VAL A 80 -0.39 1.04 14.08
CA VAL A 80 -1.19 -0.19 14.05
C VAL A 80 -0.61 -1.16 15.09
N PRO A 81 -1.42 -1.62 16.07
CA PRO A 81 -0.98 -2.58 17.08
C PRO A 81 -0.54 -3.91 16.46
N ASP A 82 0.28 -4.67 17.20
CA ASP A 82 0.76 -5.98 16.75
C ASP A 82 -0.18 -7.12 17.14
N ALA A 83 -0.83 -6.99 18.30
CA ALA A 83 -1.71 -8.01 18.81
C ALA A 83 -3.05 -7.96 18.07
N GLU A 84 -3.53 -9.13 17.66
CA GLU A 84 -4.88 -9.26 17.13
C GLU A 84 -5.91 -8.85 18.20
N GLY A 85 -6.83 -7.99 17.78
CA GLY A 85 -7.88 -7.47 18.67
C GLY A 85 -7.57 -6.15 19.36
N ASP A 86 -6.34 -5.69 19.35
CA ASP A 86 -6.01 -4.35 19.81
C ASP A 86 -6.51 -3.32 18.77
N GLY A 87 -7.25 -2.32 19.28
CA GLY A 87 -7.79 -1.27 18.42
C GLY A 87 -6.76 -0.19 18.10
N LEU A 88 -7.03 0.59 17.05
CA LEU A 88 -6.24 1.78 16.69
C LEU A 88 -6.31 2.89 17.75
N GLY A 89 -7.13 2.75 18.78
CA GLY A 89 -7.32 3.78 19.82
C GLY A 89 -8.05 5.03 19.32
N LEU A 90 -8.67 4.96 18.15
CA LEU A 90 -9.42 6.07 17.56
C LEU A 90 -10.86 6.10 18.07
N ALA A 91 -11.31 7.27 18.52
CA ALA A 91 -12.72 7.46 18.90
C ALA A 91 -13.62 7.42 17.64
N PRO A 92 -14.84 6.92 17.74
CA PRO A 92 -15.81 6.98 16.65
C PRO A 92 -16.05 8.43 16.21
N GLU A 93 -16.24 8.64 14.91
CA GLU A 93 -16.59 9.92 14.29
C GLU A 93 -15.74 11.12 14.77
N SER A 94 -14.44 10.88 14.97
CA SER A 94 -13.50 11.89 15.47
C SER A 94 -12.64 12.52 14.38
N LEU A 95 -12.51 11.86 13.23
CA LEU A 95 -11.61 12.25 12.15
C LEU A 95 -12.35 12.76 10.92
N ASP A 96 -11.80 13.78 10.29
CA ASP A 96 -12.23 14.25 8.97
C ASP A 96 -11.41 13.57 7.86
N LEU A 97 -10.17 13.15 8.18
CA LEU A 97 -9.22 12.54 7.25
C LEU A 97 -8.49 11.38 7.92
N ALA A 98 -8.34 10.28 7.21
CA ALA A 98 -7.41 9.21 7.56
C ALA A 98 -6.52 8.89 6.37
N VAL A 99 -5.19 8.95 6.56
CA VAL A 99 -4.20 8.65 5.52
C VAL A 99 -3.24 7.55 5.96
N SER A 100 -2.68 6.84 5.00
CA SER A 100 -1.57 5.90 5.24
C SER A 100 -0.76 5.71 3.97
N ALA A 101 0.56 5.66 4.09
CA ALA A 101 1.45 5.40 2.97
C ALA A 101 2.43 4.27 3.27
N LEU A 102 2.46 3.25 2.40
CA LEU A 102 3.44 2.18 2.31
C LEU A 102 3.65 1.35 3.60
N GLU A 103 2.61 1.18 4.42
CA GLU A 103 2.70 0.35 5.64
C GLU A 103 1.56 -0.68 5.75
N LEU A 104 0.32 -0.33 5.38
CA LEU A 104 -0.84 -1.19 5.65
C LEU A 104 -0.80 -2.55 4.94
N HIS A 105 0.00 -2.72 3.90
CA HIS A 105 0.22 -4.01 3.24
C HIS A 105 0.99 -5.02 4.10
N PHE A 106 1.54 -4.61 5.26
CA PHE A 106 2.16 -5.48 6.25
C PHE A 106 1.25 -5.79 7.46
N VAL A 107 -0.01 -5.40 7.41
CA VAL A 107 -0.97 -5.65 8.49
C VAL A 107 -1.63 -7.01 8.33
N ASN A 108 -1.69 -7.80 9.40
CA ASN A 108 -2.30 -9.14 9.38
C ASN A 108 -3.84 -9.09 9.30
N ASP A 109 -4.47 -8.13 9.99
CA ASP A 109 -5.94 -7.89 9.92
C ASP A 109 -6.24 -6.56 9.24
N LEU A 110 -5.99 -6.48 7.94
CA LEU A 110 -6.32 -5.31 7.15
C LEU A 110 -7.84 -5.01 7.15
N PRO A 111 -8.75 -6.00 7.04
CA PRO A 111 -10.18 -5.76 7.16
C PRO A 111 -10.59 -5.10 8.48
N GLY A 112 -10.04 -5.55 9.60
CA GLY A 112 -10.31 -4.97 10.92
C GLY A 112 -9.80 -3.53 11.01
N VAL A 113 -8.62 -3.22 10.47
CA VAL A 113 -8.08 -1.84 10.40
C VAL A 113 -9.01 -0.96 9.55
N MET A 114 -9.44 -1.40 8.37
CA MET A 114 -10.35 -0.63 7.52
C MET A 114 -11.69 -0.36 8.19
N ALA A 115 -12.26 -1.33 8.89
CA ALA A 115 -13.50 -1.16 9.64
C ALA A 115 -13.34 -0.14 10.79
N GLN A 116 -12.20 -0.16 11.50
CA GLN A 116 -11.92 0.80 12.56
C GLN A 116 -11.73 2.22 12.01
N LEU A 117 -11.01 2.38 10.89
CA LEU A 117 -10.87 3.67 10.21
C LEU A 117 -12.21 4.21 9.73
N ARG A 118 -13.05 3.33 9.15
CA ARG A 118 -14.41 3.72 8.75
C ARG A 118 -15.24 4.22 9.93
N ARG A 119 -15.15 3.58 11.09
CA ARG A 119 -15.86 3.99 12.31
C ARG A 119 -15.32 5.30 12.89
N ALA A 120 -14.01 5.52 12.79
CA ALA A 120 -13.36 6.73 13.31
C ALA A 120 -13.62 7.96 12.45
N LEU A 121 -13.90 7.79 11.17
CA LEU A 121 -14.23 8.88 10.27
C LEU A 121 -15.65 9.40 10.55
N LYS A 122 -15.77 10.72 10.66
CA LYS A 122 -17.04 11.44 10.68
C LYS A 122 -17.84 11.16 9.40
N PRO A 123 -19.16 11.34 9.39
CA PRO A 123 -19.92 11.37 8.15
C PRO A 123 -19.23 12.31 7.15
N ASP A 124 -19.04 11.85 5.90
CA ASP A 124 -18.34 12.58 4.84
C ASP A 124 -16.83 12.83 5.11
N GLY A 125 -16.22 12.06 6.02
CA GLY A 125 -14.77 12.00 6.20
C GLY A 125 -14.10 11.14 5.13
N LEU A 126 -12.86 11.46 4.78
CA LEU A 126 -12.10 10.83 3.71
C LEU A 126 -11.07 9.83 4.26
N LEU A 127 -11.02 8.65 3.65
CA LEU A 127 -9.89 7.74 3.72
C LEU A 127 -9.07 7.86 2.44
N MET A 128 -7.73 7.96 2.56
CA MET A 128 -6.80 7.84 1.43
C MET A 128 -5.57 7.04 1.82
N VAL A 129 -5.32 5.94 1.11
CA VAL A 129 -4.26 4.97 1.43
C VAL A 129 -3.47 4.63 0.18
N ALA A 130 -2.15 4.55 0.31
CA ALA A 130 -1.25 4.01 -0.70
C ALA A 130 -0.58 2.73 -0.17
N MET A 131 -0.71 1.63 -0.89
CA MET A 131 -0.19 0.31 -0.52
C MET A 131 0.63 -0.30 -1.66
N LEU A 132 1.56 -1.20 -1.33
CA LEU A 132 2.21 -1.99 -2.37
C LEU A 132 1.25 -3.07 -2.89
N GLY A 133 1.21 -3.23 -4.20
CA GLY A 133 0.38 -4.20 -4.92
C GLY A 133 1.15 -5.44 -5.41
N GLY A 134 0.40 -6.39 -5.98
CA GLY A 134 0.85 -7.74 -6.30
C GLY A 134 2.03 -7.84 -7.26
N ASP A 135 2.18 -6.89 -8.18
CA ASP A 135 3.29 -6.86 -9.14
C ASP A 135 4.60 -6.30 -8.56
N THR A 136 4.58 -5.79 -7.31
CA THR A 136 5.79 -5.28 -6.66
C THR A 136 6.89 -6.34 -6.59
N LEU A 137 8.10 -5.97 -7.06
CA LEU A 137 9.30 -6.81 -7.07
C LEU A 137 9.11 -8.16 -7.77
N THR A 138 8.26 -8.20 -8.81
CA THR A 138 8.01 -9.43 -9.58
C THR A 138 9.30 -9.98 -10.20
N GLU A 139 10.23 -9.11 -10.61
CA GLU A 139 11.53 -9.48 -11.17
C GLU A 139 12.40 -10.19 -10.12
N LEU A 140 12.46 -9.64 -8.90
CA LEU A 140 13.21 -10.22 -7.78
C LEU A 140 12.60 -11.56 -7.36
N ARG A 141 11.26 -11.64 -7.27
CA ARG A 141 10.52 -12.87 -6.94
C ARG A 141 10.83 -13.98 -7.93
N ARG A 142 10.76 -13.69 -9.23
CA ARG A 142 11.04 -14.66 -10.29
C ARG A 142 12.50 -15.10 -10.31
N SER A 143 13.43 -14.18 -10.08
CA SER A 143 14.86 -14.48 -10.06
C SER A 143 15.24 -15.39 -8.88
N PHE A 144 14.68 -15.16 -7.69
CA PHE A 144 14.87 -16.08 -6.56
C PHE A 144 14.23 -17.43 -6.81
N ALA A 145 13.00 -17.47 -7.34
CA ALA A 145 12.32 -18.72 -7.65
C ALA A 145 13.13 -19.60 -8.63
N ALA A 146 13.67 -19.02 -9.69
CA ALA A 146 14.49 -19.73 -10.65
C ALA A 146 15.78 -20.29 -10.01
N ALA A 147 16.50 -19.45 -9.24
CA ALA A 147 17.75 -19.87 -8.58
C ALA A 147 17.53 -20.96 -7.51
N GLU A 148 16.45 -20.86 -6.70
CA GLU A 148 16.12 -21.84 -5.67
C GLU A 148 15.63 -23.18 -6.27
N ALA A 149 14.85 -23.12 -7.35
CA ALA A 149 14.43 -24.34 -8.07
C ALA A 149 15.64 -25.11 -8.62
N GLU A 150 16.63 -24.39 -9.15
CA GLU A 150 17.85 -24.98 -9.73
C GLU A 150 18.80 -25.54 -8.67
N LEU A 151 19.01 -24.81 -7.55
CA LEU A 151 20.12 -25.09 -6.62
C LEU A 151 19.68 -25.62 -5.24
N ASP A 152 18.47 -25.32 -4.81
CA ASP A 152 18.01 -25.64 -3.45
C ASP A 152 16.91 -26.73 -3.43
N GLY A 153 16.42 -27.15 -4.59
CA GLY A 153 15.41 -28.21 -4.73
C GLY A 153 14.04 -27.86 -4.19
N GLY A 154 13.76 -26.57 -3.96
CA GLY A 154 12.48 -26.08 -3.47
C GLY A 154 12.44 -24.56 -3.39
N LEU A 155 11.26 -23.99 -3.22
CA LEU A 155 11.05 -22.53 -3.18
C LEU A 155 10.80 -22.06 -1.76
N SER A 156 11.28 -20.87 -1.43
CA SER A 156 10.90 -20.18 -0.21
C SER A 156 10.34 -18.78 -0.52
N PRO A 157 9.37 -18.29 0.26
CA PRO A 157 8.80 -16.98 0.02
C PRO A 157 9.84 -15.89 0.33
N ARG A 158 10.31 -15.20 -0.72
CA ARG A 158 11.31 -14.12 -0.63
C ARG A 158 10.72 -12.74 -0.69
N VAL A 159 9.64 -12.57 -1.45
CA VAL A 159 8.88 -11.33 -1.61
C VAL A 159 7.47 -11.58 -1.09
N ALA A 160 6.92 -10.65 -0.33
CA ALA A 160 5.58 -10.78 0.24
C ALA A 160 4.52 -10.92 -0.87
N PRO A 161 3.48 -11.72 -0.65
CA PRO A 161 2.29 -11.72 -1.48
C PRO A 161 1.47 -10.47 -1.10
N PHE A 162 1.47 -9.47 -1.97
CA PHE A 162 0.63 -8.28 -1.78
C PHE A 162 -0.75 -8.51 -2.39
N ALA A 163 -1.76 -7.80 -1.87
CA ALA A 163 -3.12 -7.86 -2.36
C ALA A 163 -3.24 -7.26 -3.77
N ASP A 164 -4.23 -7.72 -4.53
CA ASP A 164 -4.53 -7.12 -5.83
C ASP A 164 -5.57 -5.98 -5.72
N LEU A 165 -5.68 -5.20 -6.80
CA LEU A 165 -6.56 -4.05 -6.91
C LEU A 165 -8.04 -4.40 -6.65
N ARG A 166 -8.51 -5.55 -7.14
CA ARG A 166 -9.91 -5.97 -7.03
C ARG A 166 -10.27 -6.34 -5.59
N ASP A 167 -9.39 -7.07 -4.93
CA ASP A 167 -9.57 -7.49 -3.54
C ASP A 167 -9.64 -6.28 -2.61
N LEU A 168 -8.78 -5.29 -2.86
CA LEU A 168 -8.76 -4.04 -2.09
C LEU A 168 -10.00 -3.17 -2.35
N GLY A 169 -10.49 -3.11 -3.59
CA GLY A 169 -11.74 -2.44 -3.92
C GLY A 169 -12.94 -3.10 -3.24
N ALA A 170 -13.01 -4.43 -3.26
CA ALA A 170 -14.04 -5.19 -2.55
C ALA A 170 -13.94 -5.01 -1.02
N LEU A 171 -12.71 -4.85 -0.49
CA LEU A 171 -12.49 -4.57 0.93
C LEU A 171 -13.06 -3.23 1.35
N LEU A 172 -12.85 -2.15 0.59
CA LEU A 172 -13.44 -0.84 0.86
C LEU A 172 -14.97 -0.91 0.92
N GLN A 173 -15.58 -1.60 -0.03
CA GLN A 173 -17.04 -1.80 -0.06
C GLN A 173 -17.53 -2.56 1.17
N ARG A 174 -16.88 -3.67 1.53
CA ARG A 174 -17.23 -4.47 2.73
C ARG A 174 -17.02 -3.70 4.03
N ALA A 175 -16.03 -2.82 4.09
CA ALA A 175 -15.78 -1.95 5.24
C ALA A 175 -16.81 -0.82 5.35
N GLY A 176 -17.71 -0.65 4.37
CA GLY A 176 -18.79 0.32 4.39
C GLY A 176 -18.39 1.73 3.95
N PHE A 177 -17.33 1.86 3.14
CA PHE A 177 -17.01 3.14 2.51
C PHE A 177 -17.93 3.43 1.33
N ALA A 178 -18.36 4.66 1.22
CA ALA A 178 -19.07 5.19 0.06
C ALA A 178 -18.06 5.70 -0.99
N LEU A 179 -18.49 5.72 -2.26
CA LEU A 179 -17.70 6.22 -3.39
C LEU A 179 -16.27 5.64 -3.42
N PRO A 180 -16.09 4.31 -3.24
CA PRO A 180 -14.77 3.72 -3.21
C PRO A 180 -14.09 3.85 -4.58
N VAL A 181 -12.87 4.35 -4.58
CA VAL A 181 -12.03 4.45 -5.78
C VAL A 181 -10.73 3.70 -5.51
N THR A 182 -10.34 2.90 -6.49
CA THR A 182 -9.04 2.22 -6.50
C THR A 182 -8.31 2.55 -7.79
N ASP A 183 -7.03 2.84 -7.68
CA ASP A 183 -6.17 3.19 -8.80
C ASP A 183 -4.81 2.50 -8.64
N VAL A 184 -4.07 2.33 -9.71
CA VAL A 184 -2.78 1.65 -9.71
C VAL A 184 -1.73 2.49 -10.43
N GLU A 185 -0.59 2.69 -9.77
CA GLU A 185 0.58 3.32 -10.34
C GLU A 185 1.74 2.32 -10.36
N ARG A 186 2.38 2.15 -11.51
CA ARG A 186 3.59 1.33 -11.66
C ARG A 186 4.82 2.22 -11.77
N ILE A 187 5.69 2.10 -10.78
CA ILE A 187 6.96 2.83 -10.70
C ILE A 187 8.08 1.84 -11.01
N ILE A 188 8.78 2.08 -12.11
CA ILE A 188 9.95 1.26 -12.48
C ILE A 188 11.21 1.99 -12.04
N VAL A 189 11.92 1.39 -11.08
CA VAL A 189 13.20 1.89 -10.59
C VAL A 189 14.33 1.09 -11.23
N ARG A 190 15.38 1.77 -11.69
CA ARG A 190 16.52 1.13 -12.36
C ARG A 190 17.72 1.11 -11.44
N TYR A 191 18.34 -0.05 -11.29
CA TYR A 191 19.50 -0.28 -10.43
C TYR A 191 20.67 -0.81 -11.23
N ASP A 192 21.88 -0.52 -10.77
CA ASP A 192 23.12 -1.03 -11.39
C ASP A 192 23.30 -2.54 -11.14
N SER A 193 22.65 -3.10 -10.13
CA SER A 193 22.66 -4.54 -9.83
C SER A 193 21.54 -4.95 -8.89
N ALA A 194 21.24 -6.26 -8.83
CA ALA A 194 20.33 -6.83 -7.84
C ALA A 194 20.81 -6.58 -6.40
N PHE A 195 22.10 -6.43 -6.17
CA PHE A 195 22.66 -6.12 -4.85
C PHE A 195 22.35 -4.69 -4.42
N ALA A 196 22.41 -3.73 -5.36
CA ALA A 196 22.02 -2.34 -5.12
C ALA A 196 20.53 -2.24 -4.73
N LEU A 197 19.65 -2.92 -5.46
CA LEU A 197 18.23 -3.06 -5.10
C LEU A 197 18.06 -3.64 -3.69
N MET A 198 18.74 -4.76 -3.37
CA MET A 198 18.63 -5.39 -2.06
C MET A 198 19.14 -4.49 -0.93
N GLN A 199 20.13 -3.65 -1.20
CA GLN A 199 20.62 -2.66 -0.26
C GLN A 199 19.58 -1.57 0.01
N ASP A 200 18.90 -1.06 -1.01
CA ASP A 200 17.83 -0.08 -0.86
C ASP A 200 16.62 -0.68 -0.13
N LEU A 201 16.19 -1.90 -0.47
CA LEU A 201 15.13 -2.58 0.29
C LEU A 201 15.48 -2.72 1.77
N ARG A 202 16.76 -2.92 2.11
CA ARG A 202 17.22 -2.94 3.50
C ARG A 202 17.14 -1.55 4.15
N ARG A 203 17.44 -0.49 3.41
CA ARG A 203 17.35 0.91 3.86
C ARG A 203 15.92 1.45 3.88
N MET A 204 15.01 0.84 3.14
CA MET A 204 13.56 1.06 3.26
C MET A 204 12.95 0.37 4.49
N GLY A 205 13.66 -0.60 5.10
CA GLY A 205 13.10 -1.47 6.14
C GLY A 205 12.14 -2.54 5.58
N ALA A 206 12.03 -2.66 4.26
CA ALA A 206 11.05 -3.49 3.55
C ALA A 206 11.60 -4.89 3.15
N THR A 207 12.54 -5.43 3.91
CA THR A 207 13.01 -6.80 3.67
C THR A 207 12.03 -7.83 4.20
N ASN A 208 12.14 -9.08 3.74
CA ASN A 208 11.20 -10.17 3.99
C ASN A 208 10.82 -10.38 5.48
N VAL A 209 9.60 -10.03 5.85
CA VAL A 209 9.04 -10.17 7.21
C VAL A 209 7.98 -11.26 7.33
N LEU A 210 7.88 -12.15 6.33
CA LEU A 210 6.94 -13.26 6.38
C LEU A 210 7.24 -14.20 7.55
N MET A 211 6.20 -14.71 8.18
CA MET A 211 6.34 -15.73 9.24
C MET A 211 7.00 -17.01 8.70
N GLU A 212 6.63 -17.40 7.48
CA GLU A 212 7.14 -18.60 6.78
C GLU A 212 8.48 -18.38 6.07
N ARG A 213 9.11 -17.22 6.24
CA ARG A 213 10.42 -16.97 5.63
C ARG A 213 11.44 -18.01 6.05
N ARG A 214 12.30 -18.42 5.14
CA ARG A 214 13.45 -19.27 5.45
C ARG A 214 14.36 -18.54 6.45
N ARG A 215 14.64 -19.16 7.59
CA ARG A 215 15.46 -18.59 8.66
C ARG A 215 16.94 -18.92 8.54
N THR A 216 17.28 -19.91 7.72
CA THR A 216 18.69 -20.26 7.42
C THR A 216 19.30 -19.22 6.49
N PRO A 217 20.61 -18.94 6.63
CA PRO A 217 21.33 -18.06 5.72
C PRO A 217 21.16 -18.48 4.26
N LEU A 218 21.06 -17.50 3.38
CA LEU A 218 21.03 -17.72 1.93
C LEU A 218 22.39 -18.22 1.46
N ARG A 219 22.42 -19.30 0.69
CA ARG A 219 23.66 -19.83 0.10
C ARG A 219 24.22 -18.81 -0.90
N ARG A 220 25.54 -18.66 -0.91
CA ARG A 220 26.22 -17.76 -1.85
C ARG A 220 25.93 -18.13 -3.31
N ALA A 221 25.92 -19.43 -3.62
CA ALA A 221 25.61 -19.92 -4.97
C ALA A 221 24.22 -19.52 -5.43
N THR A 222 23.18 -19.70 -4.58
CA THR A 222 21.80 -19.30 -4.87
C THR A 222 21.68 -17.79 -5.07
N LEU A 223 22.40 -17.00 -4.24
CA LEU A 223 22.41 -15.54 -4.37
C LEU A 223 23.04 -15.08 -5.69
N LEU A 224 24.17 -15.67 -6.08
CA LEU A 224 24.84 -15.34 -7.32
C LEU A 224 24.02 -15.75 -8.55
N ARG A 225 23.43 -16.96 -8.50
CA ARG A 225 22.56 -17.43 -9.59
C ARG A 225 21.31 -16.55 -9.74
N MET A 226 20.71 -16.14 -8.63
CA MET A 226 19.60 -15.17 -8.63
C MET A 226 20.02 -13.86 -9.32
N ALA A 227 21.17 -13.30 -8.96
CA ALA A 227 21.65 -12.04 -9.54
C ALA A 227 21.94 -12.19 -11.04
N GLN A 228 22.51 -13.33 -11.46
CA GLN A 228 22.74 -13.65 -12.87
C GLN A 228 21.41 -13.75 -13.64
N PHE A 229 20.44 -14.53 -13.14
CA PHE A 229 19.12 -14.65 -13.75
C PHE A 229 18.42 -13.29 -13.87
N TYR A 230 18.58 -12.44 -12.86
CA TYR A 230 18.02 -11.10 -12.86
C TYR A 230 18.54 -10.27 -14.04
N VAL A 231 19.86 -10.24 -14.24
CA VAL A 231 20.48 -9.54 -15.37
C VAL A 231 20.06 -10.14 -16.71
N GLU A 232 20.06 -11.46 -16.84
CA GLU A 232 19.70 -12.16 -18.07
C GLU A 232 18.27 -11.85 -18.56
N HIS A 233 17.30 -11.61 -17.64
CA HIS A 233 15.89 -11.52 -17.98
C HIS A 233 15.27 -10.14 -17.76
N PHE A 234 15.89 -9.28 -16.93
CA PHE A 234 15.28 -8.04 -16.50
C PHE A 234 16.22 -6.82 -16.60
N SER A 235 17.29 -6.91 -17.37
CA SER A 235 18.14 -5.76 -17.65
C SER A 235 17.67 -5.00 -18.90
N ASP A 236 17.94 -3.71 -18.89
CA ASP A 236 17.82 -2.84 -20.05
C ASP A 236 19.11 -2.91 -20.93
N PRO A 237 19.08 -2.38 -22.16
CA PRO A 237 20.26 -2.41 -23.05
C PRO A 237 21.52 -1.75 -22.49
N ASP A 238 21.39 -0.84 -21.52
CA ASP A 238 22.50 -0.19 -20.82
C ASP A 238 23.05 -1.00 -19.62
N GLY A 239 22.55 -2.22 -19.41
CA GLY A 239 22.96 -3.14 -18.35
C GLY A 239 22.31 -2.92 -16.99
N ARG A 240 21.50 -1.88 -16.81
CA ARG A 240 20.73 -1.67 -15.57
C ARG A 240 19.57 -2.62 -15.47
N ILE A 241 19.34 -3.13 -14.27
CA ILE A 241 18.17 -3.96 -13.98
C ILE A 241 16.97 -3.11 -13.59
N ARG A 242 15.78 -3.59 -13.91
CA ARG A 242 14.49 -2.97 -13.55
C ARG A 242 13.94 -3.62 -12.27
N ALA A 243 13.38 -2.81 -11.40
CA ALA A 243 12.59 -3.27 -10.27
C ALA A 243 11.24 -2.54 -10.29
N THR A 244 10.16 -3.30 -10.38
CA THR A 244 8.80 -2.77 -10.40
C THR A 244 8.29 -2.58 -8.98
N PHE A 245 7.78 -1.39 -8.68
CA PHE A 245 6.97 -1.11 -7.50
C PHE A 245 5.57 -0.74 -7.99
N GLU A 246 4.59 -1.56 -7.66
CA GLU A 246 3.19 -1.27 -7.91
C GLU A 246 2.59 -0.62 -6.68
N VAL A 247 2.13 0.60 -6.79
CA VAL A 247 1.43 1.31 -5.73
C VAL A 247 -0.06 1.30 -6.04
N ILE A 248 -0.85 0.72 -5.14
CA ILE A 248 -2.31 0.75 -5.21
C ILE A 248 -2.80 1.88 -4.32
N TRP A 249 -3.52 2.79 -4.92
CA TRP A 249 -4.20 3.88 -4.27
C TRP A 249 -5.63 3.48 -3.93
N LEU A 250 -6.04 3.74 -2.72
CA LEU A 250 -7.38 3.49 -2.21
C LEU A 250 -7.94 4.78 -1.65
N SER A 251 -9.13 5.15 -2.06
CA SER A 251 -9.87 6.22 -1.41
C SER A 251 -11.34 5.83 -1.23
N GLY A 252 -11.95 6.39 -0.19
CA GLY A 252 -13.34 6.16 0.11
C GLY A 252 -13.82 7.14 1.17
N TRP A 253 -15.10 7.42 1.15
CA TRP A 253 -15.74 8.36 2.06
C TRP A 253 -16.56 7.64 3.11
N ALA A 254 -16.61 8.17 4.30
CA ALA A 254 -17.63 7.75 5.26
C ALA A 254 -19.01 8.16 4.70
N PRO A 255 -20.02 7.26 4.66
CA PRO A 255 -21.33 7.58 4.11
C PRO A 255 -21.97 8.80 4.79
N HIS A 256 -22.59 9.65 3.97
CA HIS A 256 -23.37 10.80 4.38
C HIS A 256 -24.51 11.05 3.39
N GLU A 257 -25.64 11.57 3.85
CA GLU A 257 -26.83 11.82 3.02
C GLU A 257 -26.61 12.84 1.90
N SER A 258 -25.65 13.76 2.06
CA SER A 258 -25.30 14.75 1.03
C SER A 258 -24.53 14.17 -0.14
N GLN A 259 -24.05 12.91 -0.05
CA GLN A 259 -23.27 12.30 -1.10
C GLN A 259 -24.15 11.91 -2.29
N GLN A 260 -23.57 11.98 -3.48
CA GLN A 260 -24.27 11.60 -4.70
C GLN A 260 -24.72 10.14 -4.64
N GLN A 261 -26.03 9.94 -4.80
CA GLN A 261 -26.62 8.61 -4.85
C GLN A 261 -26.79 8.16 -6.31
N PRO A 262 -26.63 6.86 -6.59
CA PRO A 262 -26.95 6.33 -7.91
C PRO A 262 -28.42 6.63 -8.26
N LEU A 263 -28.64 7.13 -9.45
CA LEU A 263 -30.01 7.34 -9.94
C LEU A 263 -30.70 5.98 -10.08
N LYS A 264 -32.02 5.93 -9.76
CA LYS A 264 -32.82 4.72 -9.93
C LYS A 264 -32.79 4.28 -11.40
N PRO A 265 -32.69 2.98 -11.70
CA PRO A 265 -32.81 2.49 -13.06
C PRO A 265 -34.07 3.05 -13.73
N GLY A 266 -33.95 3.56 -14.95
CA GLY A 266 -35.06 4.17 -15.69
C GLY A 266 -35.38 5.63 -15.36
N SER A 267 -34.64 6.30 -14.46
CA SER A 267 -34.85 7.72 -14.10
C SER A 267 -34.17 8.70 -15.09
N ALA A 268 -33.53 8.24 -16.13
CA ALA A 268 -32.89 9.09 -17.13
C ALA A 268 -33.94 9.97 -17.82
N LYS A 269 -33.78 11.29 -17.72
CA LYS A 269 -34.68 12.30 -18.34
C LYS A 269 -34.23 12.75 -19.72
N ALA A 270 -33.04 12.37 -20.16
CA ALA A 270 -32.48 12.71 -21.45
C ALA A 270 -31.96 11.46 -22.16
N SER A 271 -32.23 11.35 -23.45
CA SER A 271 -31.69 10.30 -24.31
C SER A 271 -30.28 10.68 -24.75
N LEU A 272 -29.31 9.78 -24.56
CA LEU A 272 -27.95 9.96 -25.08
C LEU A 272 -27.95 10.13 -26.59
N ALA A 273 -28.86 9.43 -27.29
CA ALA A 273 -29.02 9.51 -28.73
C ALA A 273 -29.46 10.92 -29.20
N ASP A 274 -30.32 11.58 -28.44
CA ASP A 274 -30.79 12.94 -28.77
C ASP A 274 -29.71 13.99 -28.42
N ALA A 275 -28.95 13.79 -27.34
CA ALA A 275 -27.80 14.64 -27.01
C ALA A 275 -26.72 14.59 -28.12
N VAL A 276 -26.39 13.38 -28.61
CA VAL A 276 -25.39 13.20 -29.68
C VAL A 276 -25.91 13.77 -31.04
N ARG A 277 -27.21 13.70 -31.31
CA ARG A 277 -27.81 14.33 -32.53
C ARG A 277 -27.79 15.86 -32.46
N GLY A 278 -27.94 16.43 -31.25
CA GLY A 278 -27.89 17.89 -31.04
C GLY A 278 -26.49 18.49 -31.23
N LEU A 279 -25.42 17.71 -31.10
CA LEU A 279 -24.03 18.13 -31.31
C LEU A 279 -23.59 18.10 -32.80
N LYS A 280 -24.45 17.64 -33.72
CA LYS A 280 -24.19 17.56 -35.18
C LYS A 280 -24.82 18.70 -35.98
N LYS A 281 -25.19 19.80 -35.32
CA LYS A 281 -25.67 21.03 -36.02
C LYS A 281 -24.69 22.17 -35.85
#